data_3216bab22c0bffa69422a95d9a1f4275
#
_entry.id   3216bab22c0bffa69422a95d9a1f4275
#
_cell.length_a   1.000
_cell.length_b   1.000
_cell.length_c   1.000
_cell.angle_alpha   90.00
_cell.angle_beta   90.00
_cell.angle_gamma   90.00
#
_symmetry.space_group_name_H-M   'P 1'
#
loop_
_entity.id
_entity.type
_entity.pdbx_description
1 polymer ?
#
loop_
_entity_poly.entity_id
_entity_poly.type
_entity_poly.pdbx_seq_one_letter_code
_entity_poly.pdbx_strand_id
1 'polypeptide(L)'
;MLDLAPLARFGGRVATGLLDVTSDPEALDSTGFWAVAADFEGRLTCARFGDVRPEPVPAPVPGAWHGPATDAWTSSLDRVAYTAGVHRIREHIAAGEVYQANLCRVLSAPVAPDADVDVLTALLARGNPAPYAGTIRLPGHGVEISTASPELFLRRTGRVVESGPIKGTGRTEADLLQKDYAENVMIVDLVRNDLGRVCATGTVTVPDLCVVEKHPGLVHLVSTVRGELPTDAGWPELLTAAFPPGSVTGAPKSSALRIIDALETAPRGPYCGGIGWVDADRGTGELAVGIRTFWIDRADGMLRFGTGAGITWGSDPEGEWRETELKASRLLAVASGAYDVSGGALS
;
A
#
# COMPACT_ATOMS: atom_id res chain seq x y z
N MET A 1 -11.70 -25.18 11.99
CA MET A 1 -11.18 -24.19 11.05
C MET A 1 -12.35 -23.78 10.17
N LEU A 2 -12.79 -22.52 10.22
CA LEU A 2 -13.77 -22.03 9.24
C LEU A 2 -13.11 -22.13 7.87
N ASP A 3 -13.74 -22.86 6.94
CA ASP A 3 -13.26 -22.96 5.56
C ASP A 3 -13.65 -21.65 4.84
N LEU A 4 -12.85 -20.62 5.04
CA LEU A 4 -13.06 -19.32 4.41
C LEU A 4 -12.76 -19.44 2.92
N ALA A 5 -13.80 -19.37 2.07
CA ALA A 5 -13.62 -19.48 0.63
C ALA A 5 -12.74 -18.34 0.07
N PRO A 6 -11.92 -18.63 -0.97
CA PRO A 6 -11.16 -17.59 -1.68
C PRO A 6 -12.07 -16.49 -2.20
N LEU A 7 -11.65 -15.22 -2.00
CA LEU A 7 -12.31 -14.05 -2.58
C LEU A 7 -11.33 -12.89 -2.80
N ALA A 8 -11.72 -11.99 -3.70
CA ALA A 8 -11.13 -10.66 -3.78
C ALA A 8 -12.22 -9.59 -3.89
N ARG A 9 -11.94 -8.41 -3.34
CA ARG A 9 -12.90 -7.29 -3.35
C ARG A 9 -12.16 -5.99 -3.65
N PHE A 10 -12.48 -5.38 -4.79
CA PHE A 10 -11.88 -4.12 -5.24
C PHE A 10 -12.85 -3.33 -6.13
N GLY A 11 -12.80 -2.00 -6.06
CA GLY A 11 -13.53 -1.11 -6.97
C GLY A 11 -15.04 -1.36 -7.02
N GLY A 12 -15.66 -1.72 -5.89
CA GLY A 12 -17.09 -2.03 -5.81
C GLY A 12 -17.48 -3.36 -6.46
N ARG A 13 -16.51 -4.26 -6.66
CA ARG A 13 -16.73 -5.63 -7.17
C ARG A 13 -16.26 -6.66 -6.17
N VAL A 14 -16.94 -7.81 -6.14
CA VAL A 14 -16.47 -9.02 -5.48
C VAL A 14 -16.19 -10.09 -6.53
N ALA A 15 -15.07 -10.76 -6.37
CA ALA A 15 -14.62 -11.87 -7.21
C ALA A 15 -14.55 -13.15 -6.37
N THR A 16 -15.21 -14.22 -6.83
CA THR A 16 -15.28 -15.55 -6.21
C THR A 16 -15.05 -16.64 -7.26
N GLY A 17 -15.02 -17.90 -6.82
CA GLY A 17 -14.73 -19.00 -7.74
C GLY A 17 -13.29 -18.93 -8.26
N LEU A 18 -12.32 -19.12 -7.34
CA LEU A 18 -10.90 -19.15 -7.69
C LEU A 18 -10.64 -20.24 -8.74
N LEU A 19 -10.03 -19.83 -9.86
CA LEU A 19 -9.72 -20.69 -11.01
C LEU A 19 -8.23 -21.05 -11.07
N ASP A 20 -7.36 -20.08 -10.74
CA ASP A 20 -5.92 -20.21 -10.93
C ASP A 20 -5.15 -19.29 -9.97
N VAL A 21 -3.94 -19.69 -9.58
CA VAL A 21 -2.99 -18.86 -8.83
C VAL A 21 -1.59 -19.05 -9.40
N THR A 22 -0.96 -17.95 -9.81
CA THR A 22 0.38 -17.97 -10.39
C THR A 22 1.23 -16.83 -9.86
N SER A 23 2.55 -16.94 -9.99
CA SER A 23 3.51 -15.85 -9.78
C SER A 23 4.01 -15.23 -11.09
N ASP A 24 3.50 -15.69 -12.23
CA ASP A 24 3.87 -15.20 -13.55
C ASP A 24 3.09 -13.92 -13.90
N PRO A 25 3.76 -12.77 -14.05
CA PRO A 25 3.10 -11.52 -14.42
C PRO A 25 2.51 -11.51 -15.83
N GLU A 26 2.94 -12.41 -16.75
CA GLU A 26 2.36 -12.54 -18.10
C GLU A 26 0.89 -12.93 -18.03
N ALA A 27 0.46 -13.63 -16.97
CA ALA A 27 -0.93 -13.97 -16.73
C ALA A 27 -1.87 -12.75 -16.71
N LEU A 28 -1.37 -11.58 -16.30
CA LEU A 28 -2.14 -10.35 -16.20
C LEU A 28 -2.50 -9.74 -17.58
N ASP A 29 -1.82 -10.14 -18.65
CA ASP A 29 -2.13 -9.76 -20.02
C ASP A 29 -2.86 -10.89 -20.80
N SER A 30 -3.29 -11.95 -20.11
CA SER A 30 -3.99 -13.09 -20.70
C SER A 30 -5.52 -12.87 -20.81
N THR A 31 -6.30 -13.50 -19.97
CA THR A 31 -7.77 -13.42 -19.95
C THR A 31 -8.32 -13.46 -18.52
N GLY A 32 -9.50 -12.88 -18.30
CA GLY A 32 -10.25 -12.94 -17.04
C GLY A 32 -9.88 -11.87 -16.04
N PHE A 33 -10.43 -12.00 -14.85
CA PHE A 33 -10.22 -11.08 -13.74
C PHE A 33 -9.23 -11.64 -12.72
N TRP A 34 -8.21 -10.86 -12.42
CA TRP A 34 -7.11 -11.22 -11.53
C TRP A 34 -7.07 -10.31 -10.31
N ALA A 35 -6.99 -10.88 -9.12
CA ALA A 35 -6.53 -10.19 -7.93
C ALA A 35 -5.00 -10.28 -7.86
N VAL A 36 -4.35 -9.18 -7.51
CA VAL A 36 -2.88 -9.06 -7.55
C VAL A 36 -2.37 -8.62 -6.19
N ALA A 37 -1.42 -9.36 -5.65
CA ALA A 37 -0.62 -8.98 -4.49
C ALA A 37 0.87 -9.15 -4.82
N ALA A 38 1.61 -8.07 -4.82
CA ALA A 38 3.06 -8.06 -4.92
C ALA A 38 3.64 -7.60 -3.59
N ASP A 39 4.35 -8.48 -2.87
CA ASP A 39 5.04 -8.12 -1.64
C ASP A 39 6.23 -7.20 -1.95
N PHE A 40 6.61 -6.34 -1.01
CA PHE A 40 7.75 -5.42 -1.19
C PHE A 40 9.03 -6.14 -1.60
N GLU A 41 9.25 -7.36 -1.13
CA GLU A 41 10.39 -8.23 -1.46
C GLU A 41 10.29 -8.86 -2.87
N GLY A 42 9.23 -8.55 -3.63
CA GLY A 42 9.05 -8.98 -5.01
C GLY A 42 8.32 -10.30 -5.20
N ARG A 43 7.76 -10.91 -4.15
CA ARG A 43 6.90 -12.09 -4.31
C ARG A 43 5.57 -11.66 -4.91
N LEU A 44 5.27 -12.12 -6.11
CA LEU A 44 4.03 -11.85 -6.82
C LEU A 44 3.03 -13.00 -6.64
N THR A 45 1.78 -12.65 -6.40
CA THR A 45 0.64 -13.59 -6.44
C THR A 45 -0.45 -12.98 -7.31
N CYS A 46 -0.80 -13.67 -8.40
CA CYS A 46 -1.90 -13.35 -9.30
C CYS A 46 -2.96 -14.46 -9.15
N ALA A 47 -4.16 -14.11 -8.71
CA ALA A 47 -5.25 -15.05 -8.50
C ALA A 47 -6.41 -14.76 -9.46
N ARG A 48 -6.75 -15.71 -10.34
CA ARG A 48 -7.82 -15.58 -11.32
C ARG A 48 -9.15 -16.08 -10.76
N PHE A 49 -10.19 -15.28 -10.96
CA PHE A 49 -11.53 -15.59 -10.49
C PHE A 49 -12.53 -15.72 -11.66
N GLY A 50 -13.47 -16.67 -11.54
CA GLY A 50 -14.47 -16.96 -12.57
C GLY A 50 -15.78 -16.19 -12.41
N ASP A 51 -16.13 -15.80 -11.18
CA ASP A 51 -17.38 -15.08 -10.90
C ASP A 51 -17.06 -13.70 -10.34
N VAL A 52 -17.30 -12.65 -11.14
CA VAL A 52 -17.07 -11.25 -10.78
C VAL A 52 -18.34 -10.46 -10.91
N ARG A 53 -18.83 -9.90 -9.81
CA ARG A 53 -20.08 -9.15 -9.76
C ARG A 53 -19.93 -7.83 -9.03
N PRO A 54 -20.72 -6.80 -9.38
CA PRO A 54 -20.83 -5.59 -8.60
C PRO A 54 -21.31 -5.91 -7.18
N GLU A 55 -20.60 -5.44 -6.18
CA GLU A 55 -21.01 -5.54 -4.79
C GLU A 55 -20.32 -4.43 -3.99
N PRO A 56 -21.07 -3.58 -3.28
CA PRO A 56 -20.48 -2.63 -2.36
C PRO A 56 -19.77 -3.36 -1.23
N VAL A 57 -18.82 -2.69 -0.56
CA VAL A 57 -18.19 -3.26 0.65
C VAL A 57 -19.30 -3.63 1.65
N PRO A 58 -19.37 -4.88 2.13
CA PRO A 58 -20.42 -5.30 3.02
C PRO A 58 -20.38 -4.53 4.34
N ALA A 59 -21.54 -4.35 4.94
CA ALA A 59 -21.59 -3.85 6.31
C ALA A 59 -20.96 -4.87 7.26
N PRO A 60 -20.13 -4.44 8.23
CA PRO A 60 -19.58 -5.35 9.23
C PRO A 60 -20.70 -6.05 9.99
N VAL A 61 -20.59 -7.37 10.16
CA VAL A 61 -21.49 -8.13 11.02
C VAL A 61 -21.02 -7.92 12.47
N PRO A 62 -21.88 -7.42 13.37
CA PRO A 62 -21.53 -7.27 14.77
C PRO A 62 -21.00 -8.58 15.37
N GLY A 63 -19.84 -8.52 16.04
CA GLY A 63 -19.23 -9.69 16.66
C GLY A 63 -18.49 -10.64 15.72
N ALA A 64 -18.44 -10.35 14.42
CA ALA A 64 -17.74 -11.20 13.44
C ALA A 64 -16.21 -10.94 13.38
N TRP A 65 -15.71 -9.86 13.98
CA TRP A 65 -14.29 -9.56 14.07
C TRP A 65 -13.82 -9.60 15.52
N HIS A 66 -12.92 -10.53 15.80
CA HIS A 66 -12.23 -10.65 17.08
C HIS A 66 -10.76 -10.24 16.88
N GLY A 67 -10.54 -8.93 16.89
CA GLY A 67 -9.20 -8.35 16.74
C GLY A 67 -8.33 -8.55 17.97
N PRO A 68 -7.02 -8.27 17.85
CA PRO A 68 -6.09 -8.33 18.96
C PRO A 68 -6.42 -7.26 20.02
N ALA A 69 -6.06 -7.52 21.28
CA ALA A 69 -6.11 -6.50 22.32
C ALA A 69 -5.18 -5.31 21.96
N THR A 70 -5.55 -4.11 22.35
CA THR A 70 -4.82 -2.87 22.01
C THR A 70 -3.38 -2.85 22.51
N ASP A 71 -3.09 -3.53 23.59
CA ASP A 71 -1.77 -3.67 24.22
C ASP A 71 -0.96 -4.89 23.73
N ALA A 72 -1.55 -5.72 22.86
CA ALA A 72 -0.89 -6.91 22.31
C ALA A 72 0.06 -6.61 21.15
N TRP A 73 0.05 -5.39 20.61
CA TRP A 73 0.86 -5.03 19.47
C TRP A 73 2.33 -4.88 19.84
N THR A 74 3.19 -5.58 19.14
CA THR A 74 4.66 -5.48 19.22
C THR A 74 5.21 -4.87 17.93
N SER A 75 6.40 -4.28 17.99
CA SER A 75 7.03 -3.60 16.86
C SER A 75 8.37 -4.24 16.51
N SER A 76 8.66 -4.40 15.21
CA SER A 76 9.95 -4.91 14.72
C SER A 76 11.12 -3.98 15.04
N LEU A 77 10.88 -2.68 15.13
CA LEU A 77 11.83 -1.66 15.62
C LEU A 77 11.16 -0.92 16.77
N ASP A 78 11.80 -0.88 17.92
CA ASP A 78 11.41 -0.01 19.01
C ASP A 78 11.82 1.45 18.73
N ARG A 79 11.45 2.38 19.61
CA ARG A 79 11.77 3.81 19.45
C ARG A 79 13.28 4.06 19.35
N VAL A 80 14.10 3.35 20.13
CA VAL A 80 15.55 3.54 20.13
C VAL A 80 16.15 3.07 18.80
N ALA A 81 15.78 1.89 18.34
CA ALA A 81 16.24 1.35 17.07
C ALA A 81 15.76 2.18 15.87
N TYR A 82 14.48 2.63 15.88
CA TYR A 82 13.94 3.46 14.82
C TYR A 82 14.65 4.82 14.72
N THR A 83 14.81 5.54 15.86
CA THR A 83 15.50 6.83 15.87
C THR A 83 16.98 6.72 15.48
N ALA A 84 17.65 5.62 15.88
CA ALA A 84 19.00 5.31 15.41
C ALA A 84 19.02 5.08 13.87
N GLY A 85 18.02 4.39 13.32
CA GLY A 85 17.85 4.20 11.88
C GLY A 85 17.69 5.53 11.14
N VAL A 86 16.91 6.48 11.69
CA VAL A 86 16.78 7.83 11.12
C VAL A 86 18.13 8.53 11.07
N HIS A 87 18.92 8.47 12.13
CA HIS A 87 20.29 9.04 12.14
C HIS A 87 21.17 8.41 11.05
N ARG A 88 21.14 7.08 10.91
CA ARG A 88 21.93 6.37 9.88
C ARG A 88 21.51 6.79 8.46
N ILE A 89 20.22 6.93 8.18
CA ILE A 89 19.77 7.43 6.86
C ILE A 89 20.28 8.85 6.62
N ARG A 90 20.24 9.73 7.61
CA ARG A 90 20.78 11.09 7.48
C ARG A 90 22.31 11.10 7.23
N GLU A 91 23.07 10.16 7.80
CA GLU A 91 24.49 9.97 7.47
C GLU A 91 24.68 9.58 5.99
N HIS A 92 23.87 8.66 5.46
CA HIS A 92 23.88 8.30 4.03
C HIS A 92 23.50 9.48 3.12
N ILE A 93 22.54 10.32 3.56
CA ILE A 93 22.20 11.56 2.84
C ILE A 93 23.38 12.54 2.86
N ALA A 94 24.04 12.74 4.00
CA ALA A 94 25.22 13.61 4.11
C ALA A 94 26.39 13.11 3.24
N ALA A 95 26.53 11.79 3.07
CA ALA A 95 27.51 11.17 2.20
C ALA A 95 27.13 11.26 0.69
N GLY A 96 25.93 11.77 0.36
CA GLY A 96 25.46 11.89 -1.03
C GLY A 96 24.99 10.58 -1.66
N GLU A 97 24.74 9.54 -0.88
CA GLU A 97 24.33 8.23 -1.39
C GLU A 97 22.82 8.18 -1.75
N VAL A 98 22.00 8.93 -1.02
CA VAL A 98 20.54 9.08 -1.24
C VAL A 98 20.09 10.50 -0.95
N TYR A 99 18.99 10.92 -1.54
CA TYR A 99 18.26 12.14 -1.18
C TYR A 99 17.22 11.87 -0.09
N GLN A 100 16.63 10.70 -0.15
CA GLN A 100 15.62 10.21 0.78
C GLN A 100 15.65 8.67 0.82
N ALA A 101 15.36 8.08 1.97
CA ALA A 101 15.00 6.67 2.11
C ALA A 101 13.84 6.52 3.11
N ASN A 102 12.90 5.64 2.81
CA ASN A 102 11.84 5.31 3.76
C ASN A 102 12.38 4.35 4.82
N LEU A 103 12.08 4.64 6.10
CA LEU A 103 12.31 3.73 7.20
C LEU A 103 10.97 3.24 7.74
N CYS A 104 10.80 1.93 7.77
CA CYS A 104 9.55 1.29 8.14
C CYS A 104 9.73 0.33 9.33
N ARG A 105 8.63 0.07 10.01
CA ARG A 105 8.52 -0.96 11.04
C ARG A 105 7.21 -1.73 10.88
N VAL A 106 7.23 -3.00 11.23
CA VAL A 106 6.07 -3.88 11.18
C VAL A 106 5.57 -4.08 12.59
N LEU A 107 4.30 -3.79 12.79
CA LEU A 107 3.55 -4.06 14.02
C LEU A 107 2.87 -5.41 13.89
N SER A 108 2.92 -6.23 14.94
CA SER A 108 2.39 -7.59 14.94
C SER A 108 1.62 -7.85 16.23
N ALA A 109 0.48 -8.50 16.12
CA ALA A 109 -0.31 -8.95 17.26
C ALA A 109 -0.99 -10.30 16.97
N PRO A 110 -1.18 -11.18 17.96
CA PRO A 110 -1.87 -12.44 17.75
C PRO A 110 -3.34 -12.19 17.37
N VAL A 111 -3.86 -12.97 16.44
CA VAL A 111 -5.25 -12.89 16.00
C VAL A 111 -5.94 -14.25 16.09
N ALA A 112 -7.25 -14.22 16.29
CA ALA A 112 -8.06 -15.44 16.37
C ALA A 112 -7.94 -16.27 15.08
N PRO A 113 -7.94 -17.62 15.16
CA PRO A 113 -7.82 -18.48 14.00
C PRO A 113 -8.95 -18.33 12.97
N ASP A 114 -10.10 -17.81 13.39
CA ASP A 114 -11.29 -17.55 12.58
C ASP A 114 -11.40 -16.09 12.10
N ALA A 115 -10.38 -15.25 12.37
CA ALA A 115 -10.38 -13.87 11.92
C ALA A 115 -10.42 -13.79 10.38
N ASP A 116 -11.29 -12.91 9.87
CA ASP A 116 -11.52 -12.74 8.44
C ASP A 116 -11.13 -11.33 8.00
N VAL A 117 -10.16 -11.24 7.10
CA VAL A 117 -9.68 -9.96 6.53
C VAL A 117 -10.77 -9.19 5.78
N ASP A 118 -11.82 -9.87 5.25
CA ASP A 118 -12.93 -9.20 4.57
C ASP A 118 -13.80 -8.42 5.58
N VAL A 119 -13.99 -8.98 6.77
CA VAL A 119 -14.66 -8.27 7.88
C VAL A 119 -13.83 -7.08 8.35
N LEU A 120 -12.51 -7.25 8.45
CA LEU A 120 -11.61 -6.14 8.79
C LEU A 120 -11.68 -5.03 7.74
N THR A 121 -11.72 -5.37 6.44
CA THR A 121 -11.88 -4.38 5.36
C THR A 121 -13.19 -3.60 5.50
N ALA A 122 -14.27 -4.27 5.83
CA ALA A 122 -15.57 -3.61 6.06
C ALA A 122 -15.54 -2.65 7.27
N LEU A 123 -14.81 -2.99 8.34
CA LEU A 123 -14.57 -2.10 9.49
C LEU A 123 -13.72 -0.89 9.10
N LEU A 124 -12.62 -1.13 8.38
CA LEU A 124 -11.74 -0.07 7.89
C LEU A 124 -12.47 0.89 6.96
N ALA A 125 -13.33 0.40 6.07
CA ALA A 125 -14.12 1.24 5.16
C ALA A 125 -15.01 2.25 5.91
N ARG A 126 -15.46 1.93 7.13
CA ARG A 126 -16.22 2.84 8.00
C ARG A 126 -15.31 3.76 8.82
N GLY A 127 -14.25 3.18 9.39
CA GLY A 127 -13.33 3.91 10.28
C GLY A 127 -12.28 4.75 9.55
N ASN A 128 -11.92 4.36 8.33
CA ASN A 128 -10.88 5.00 7.51
C ASN A 128 -11.16 4.77 6.02
N PRO A 129 -12.22 5.38 5.44
CA PRO A 129 -12.54 5.20 4.03
C PRO A 129 -11.36 5.61 3.14
N ALA A 130 -11.10 4.81 2.10
CA ALA A 130 -9.98 5.04 1.19
C ALA A 130 -10.36 4.64 -0.25
N PRO A 131 -9.83 5.35 -1.28
CA PRO A 131 -10.21 5.14 -2.67
C PRO A 131 -9.81 3.75 -3.21
N TYR A 132 -8.73 3.18 -2.70
CA TYR A 132 -8.19 1.89 -3.13
C TYR A 132 -8.32 0.83 -2.03
N ALA A 133 -9.42 0.87 -1.29
CA ALA A 133 -9.72 -0.14 -0.29
C ALA A 133 -10.06 -1.48 -0.95
N GLY A 134 -9.63 -2.57 -0.33
CA GLY A 134 -9.90 -3.90 -0.86
C GLY A 134 -9.46 -5.05 0.03
N THR A 135 -9.84 -6.25 -0.39
CA THR A 135 -9.51 -7.53 0.24
C THR A 135 -8.93 -8.50 -0.75
N ILE A 136 -7.92 -9.25 -0.37
CA ILE A 136 -7.52 -10.50 -1.00
C ILE A 136 -7.51 -11.57 0.09
N ARG A 137 -8.28 -12.63 -0.08
CA ARG A 137 -8.34 -13.77 0.83
C ARG A 137 -8.13 -15.06 0.05
N LEU A 138 -6.94 -15.64 0.19
CA LEU A 138 -6.52 -16.89 -0.45
C LEU A 138 -5.89 -17.80 0.61
N PRO A 139 -6.70 -18.42 1.49
CA PRO A 139 -6.19 -19.13 2.68
C PRO A 139 -5.16 -20.21 2.35
N GLY A 140 -5.38 -20.96 1.24
CA GLY A 140 -4.49 -22.02 0.77
C GLY A 140 -3.17 -21.54 0.15
N HIS A 141 -3.01 -20.21 -0.04
CA HIS A 141 -1.83 -19.62 -0.71
C HIS A 141 -1.10 -18.62 0.18
N GLY A 142 -1.46 -18.50 1.47
CA GLY A 142 -0.79 -17.61 2.42
C GLY A 142 -0.98 -16.11 2.10
N VAL A 143 -2.06 -15.74 1.42
CA VAL A 143 -2.38 -14.35 1.09
C VAL A 143 -3.72 -13.98 1.68
N GLU A 144 -3.70 -13.26 2.78
CA GLU A 144 -4.88 -12.73 3.46
C GLU A 144 -4.62 -11.27 3.81
N ILE A 145 -5.13 -10.36 2.97
CA ILE A 145 -4.82 -8.93 3.00
C ILE A 145 -6.09 -8.12 3.10
N SER A 146 -6.08 -7.12 3.98
CA SER A 146 -7.07 -6.04 4.08
C SER A 146 -6.36 -4.71 3.87
N THR A 147 -6.71 -3.98 2.82
CA THR A 147 -6.09 -2.69 2.52
C THR A 147 -7.09 -1.55 2.55
N ALA A 148 -6.68 -0.41 3.12
CA ALA A 148 -7.36 0.88 3.05
C ALA A 148 -6.40 1.92 2.43
N SER A 149 -5.76 1.56 1.33
CA SER A 149 -4.76 2.40 0.69
C SER A 149 -5.38 3.67 0.10
N PRO A 150 -4.77 4.84 0.35
CA PRO A 150 -5.16 6.08 -0.31
C PRO A 150 -4.44 6.30 -1.64
N GLU A 151 -3.36 5.55 -1.94
CA GLU A 151 -2.38 5.89 -2.97
C GLU A 151 -2.39 4.94 -4.15
N LEU A 152 -2.53 5.51 -5.35
CA LEU A 152 -2.43 4.77 -6.60
C LEU A 152 -0.96 4.46 -6.92
N PHE A 153 -0.62 3.18 -7.01
CA PHE A 153 0.67 2.76 -7.53
C PHE A 153 0.66 2.77 -9.06
N LEU A 154 -0.21 1.97 -9.67
CA LEU A 154 -0.35 1.87 -11.12
C LEU A 154 -1.81 1.70 -11.51
N ARG A 155 -2.26 2.45 -12.51
CA ARG A 155 -3.50 2.21 -13.24
C ARG A 155 -3.16 2.02 -14.71
N ARG A 156 -3.77 1.02 -15.34
CA ARG A 156 -3.66 0.80 -16.75
C ARG A 156 -5.05 0.79 -17.40
N THR A 157 -5.19 1.47 -18.53
CA THR A 157 -6.38 1.45 -19.38
C THR A 157 -5.93 1.36 -20.83
N GLY A 158 -6.03 0.17 -21.41
CA GLY A 158 -5.42 -0.14 -22.69
C GLY A 158 -3.90 0.03 -22.63
N ARG A 159 -3.38 1.00 -23.37
CA ARG A 159 -1.94 1.35 -23.35
C ARG A 159 -1.59 2.49 -22.40
N VAL A 160 -2.57 3.24 -21.95
CA VAL A 160 -2.34 4.35 -21.02
C VAL A 160 -2.06 3.82 -19.62
N VAL A 161 -0.97 4.26 -19.02
CA VAL A 161 -0.59 3.97 -17.64
C VAL A 161 -0.49 5.24 -16.83
N GLU A 162 -0.91 5.17 -15.57
CA GLU A 162 -0.87 6.28 -14.62
C GLU A 162 -0.34 5.81 -13.28
N SER A 163 0.32 6.72 -12.56
CA SER A 163 0.70 6.58 -11.15
C SER A 163 0.33 7.87 -10.43
N GLY A 164 -0.18 7.74 -9.20
CA GLY A 164 -0.71 8.86 -8.42
C GLY A 164 -0.02 9.02 -7.07
N PRO A 165 1.25 9.46 -7.02
CA PRO A 165 1.94 9.64 -5.74
C PRO A 165 1.30 10.73 -4.89
N ILE A 166 1.20 10.45 -3.59
CA ILE A 166 0.69 11.38 -2.56
C ILE A 166 1.82 11.75 -1.62
N LYS A 167 1.97 13.06 -1.36
CA LYS A 167 2.80 13.60 -0.28
C LYS A 167 2.07 14.77 0.36
N GLY A 168 2.22 14.92 1.68
CA GLY A 168 1.48 15.90 2.42
C GLY A 168 0.03 15.50 2.67
N THR A 169 -0.35 15.55 3.94
CA THR A 169 -1.72 15.33 4.40
C THR A 169 -1.99 16.34 5.49
N GLY A 170 -3.09 17.09 5.36
CA GLY A 170 -3.53 18.05 6.33
C GLY A 170 -5.02 17.94 6.61
N ARG A 171 -5.53 18.65 7.60
CA ARG A 171 -6.98 18.85 7.78
C ARG A 171 -7.51 19.87 6.78
N THR A 172 -6.68 20.84 6.46
CA THR A 172 -6.92 21.91 5.51
C THR A 172 -5.72 22.13 4.62
N GLU A 173 -5.87 22.88 3.55
CA GLU A 173 -4.78 23.24 2.65
C GLU A 173 -3.68 24.06 3.37
N ALA A 174 -4.04 24.85 4.38
CA ALA A 174 -3.08 25.63 5.17
C ALA A 174 -2.13 24.76 6.03
N ASP A 175 -2.46 23.49 6.25
CA ASP A 175 -1.61 22.55 6.99
C ASP A 175 -0.52 21.94 6.10
N LEU A 176 -0.61 22.07 4.77
CA LEU A 176 0.40 21.59 3.82
C LEU A 176 1.63 22.49 3.87
N LEU A 177 2.79 21.87 4.11
CA LEU A 177 4.04 22.59 4.30
C LEU A 177 4.85 22.67 3.00
N GLN A 178 5.74 23.66 2.89
CA GLN A 178 6.66 23.79 1.75
C GLN A 178 7.47 22.52 1.50
N LYS A 179 7.83 21.78 2.55
CA LYS A 179 8.52 20.49 2.44
C LYS A 179 7.68 19.45 1.69
N ASP A 180 6.36 19.42 1.90
CA ASP A 180 5.47 18.44 1.27
C ASP A 180 5.45 18.60 -0.25
N TYR A 181 5.46 19.86 -0.73
CA TYR A 181 5.59 20.17 -2.16
C TYR A 181 6.94 19.70 -2.73
N ALA A 182 8.02 19.97 -2.02
CA ALA A 182 9.37 19.55 -2.46
C ALA A 182 9.49 18.02 -2.51
N GLU A 183 8.98 17.32 -1.51
CA GLU A 183 8.95 15.85 -1.48
C GLU A 183 8.06 15.28 -2.60
N ASN A 184 6.89 15.89 -2.85
CA ASN A 184 6.00 15.46 -3.93
C ASN A 184 6.69 15.59 -5.29
N VAL A 185 7.33 16.72 -5.60
CA VAL A 185 8.08 16.93 -6.85
C VAL A 185 9.20 15.90 -7.01
N MET A 186 9.94 15.59 -5.94
CA MET A 186 11.00 14.59 -5.97
C MET A 186 10.44 13.18 -6.29
N ILE A 187 9.31 12.80 -5.69
CA ILE A 187 8.68 11.50 -5.97
C ILE A 187 8.09 11.47 -7.38
N VAL A 188 7.50 12.55 -7.85
CA VAL A 188 7.04 12.68 -9.24
C VAL A 188 8.19 12.43 -10.23
N ASP A 189 9.36 12.99 -9.96
CA ASP A 189 10.54 12.78 -10.83
C ASP A 189 11.02 11.32 -10.81
N LEU A 190 10.97 10.67 -9.64
CA LEU A 190 11.26 9.24 -9.51
C LEU A 190 10.27 8.39 -10.30
N VAL A 191 8.97 8.66 -10.18
CA VAL A 191 7.91 7.94 -10.93
C VAL A 191 8.01 8.20 -12.43
N ARG A 192 8.34 9.43 -12.85
CA ARG A 192 8.62 9.75 -14.26
C ARG A 192 9.79 8.91 -14.80
N ASN A 193 10.85 8.77 -14.02
CA ASN A 193 11.99 7.92 -14.39
C ASN A 193 11.56 6.45 -14.52
N ASP A 194 10.78 5.94 -13.58
CA ASP A 194 10.28 4.55 -13.60
C ASP A 194 9.41 4.29 -14.84
N LEU A 195 8.40 5.13 -15.10
CA LEU A 195 7.54 5.03 -16.29
C LEU A 195 8.32 5.31 -17.59
N GLY A 196 9.31 6.20 -17.55
CA GLY A 196 10.16 6.50 -18.71
C GLY A 196 10.99 5.32 -19.21
N ARG A 197 11.19 4.30 -18.38
CA ARG A 197 11.92 3.07 -18.74
C ARG A 197 11.07 2.08 -19.54
N VAL A 198 9.75 2.20 -19.49
CA VAL A 198 8.81 1.25 -20.13
C VAL A 198 7.86 1.93 -21.13
N CYS A 199 7.54 3.20 -20.94
CA CYS A 199 6.64 3.92 -21.84
C CYS A 199 7.33 4.34 -23.14
N ALA A 200 6.56 4.51 -24.19
CA ALA A 200 7.03 5.02 -25.47
C ALA A 200 7.68 6.40 -25.28
N THR A 201 8.79 6.62 -25.96
CA THR A 201 9.58 7.85 -25.85
C THR A 201 8.73 9.09 -26.12
N GLY A 202 8.80 10.08 -25.22
CA GLY A 202 8.07 11.35 -25.34
C GLY A 202 6.61 11.31 -24.87
N THR A 203 6.10 10.16 -24.38
CA THR A 203 4.70 10.05 -23.91
C THR A 203 4.54 10.30 -22.41
N VAL A 204 5.63 10.25 -21.64
CA VAL A 204 5.55 10.48 -20.18
C VAL A 204 5.34 11.96 -19.88
N THR A 205 4.23 12.24 -19.22
CA THR A 205 3.78 13.60 -18.87
C THR A 205 3.36 13.67 -17.39
N VAL A 206 3.21 14.87 -16.87
CA VAL A 206 2.68 15.14 -15.52
C VAL A 206 1.47 16.07 -15.70
N PRO A 207 0.27 15.52 -15.97
CA PRO A 207 -0.92 16.34 -16.19
C PRO A 207 -1.32 17.11 -14.92
N ASP A 208 -1.10 16.52 -13.75
CA ASP A 208 -1.39 17.16 -12.47
C ASP A 208 -0.13 17.11 -11.59
N LEU A 209 0.32 18.27 -11.15
CA LEU A 209 1.47 18.42 -10.26
C LEU A 209 1.05 19.15 -8.99
N CYS A 210 1.20 18.50 -7.83
CA CYS A 210 0.93 19.09 -6.51
C CYS A 210 -0.49 19.66 -6.39
N VAL A 211 -1.49 18.94 -6.87
CA VAL A 211 -2.90 19.34 -6.76
C VAL A 211 -3.42 18.97 -5.37
N VAL A 212 -4.16 19.89 -4.76
CA VAL A 212 -4.81 19.62 -3.46
C VAL A 212 -6.14 18.91 -3.70
N GLU A 213 -6.19 17.63 -3.31
CA GLU A 213 -7.44 16.86 -3.31
C GLU A 213 -8.11 16.91 -1.95
N LYS A 214 -9.42 17.21 -1.95
CA LYS A 214 -10.23 17.31 -0.73
C LYS A 214 -11.00 16.01 -0.51
N HIS A 215 -10.84 15.45 0.68
CA HIS A 215 -11.57 14.28 1.16
C HIS A 215 -12.34 14.65 2.45
N PRO A 216 -13.34 13.87 2.87
CA PRO A 216 -14.03 14.12 4.13
C PRO A 216 -13.05 14.17 5.31
N GLY A 217 -12.86 15.37 5.87
CA GLY A 217 -12.02 15.61 7.05
C GLY A 217 -10.52 15.72 6.83
N LEU A 218 -10.03 15.66 5.57
CA LEU A 218 -8.61 15.84 5.26
C LEU A 218 -8.38 16.30 3.81
N VAL A 219 -7.16 16.78 3.54
CA VAL A 219 -6.68 17.11 2.21
C VAL A 219 -5.37 16.35 1.93
N HIS A 220 -5.17 16.00 0.67
CA HIS A 220 -3.92 15.39 0.18
C HIS A 220 -3.30 16.25 -0.91
N LEU A 221 -1.97 16.25 -0.97
CA LEU A 221 -1.21 16.80 -2.09
C LEU A 221 -0.90 15.65 -3.05
N VAL A 222 -1.57 15.65 -4.19
CA VAL A 222 -1.53 14.55 -5.18
C VAL A 222 -0.91 15.04 -6.47
N SER A 223 -0.14 14.16 -7.11
CA SER A 223 0.32 14.38 -8.49
C SER A 223 -0.05 13.18 -9.34
N THR A 224 -0.17 13.39 -10.66
CA THR A 224 -0.43 12.32 -11.63
C THR A 224 0.72 12.28 -12.62
N VAL A 225 1.34 11.11 -12.76
CA VAL A 225 2.30 10.83 -13.83
C VAL A 225 1.64 9.86 -14.80
N ARG A 226 1.63 10.20 -16.09
CA ARG A 226 0.97 9.42 -17.15
C ARG A 226 1.95 9.13 -18.26
N GLY A 227 1.84 7.93 -18.88
CA GLY A 227 2.56 7.54 -20.08
C GLY A 227 1.77 6.56 -20.93
N GLU A 228 2.30 6.21 -22.09
CA GLU A 228 1.72 5.18 -22.98
C GLU A 228 2.71 4.04 -23.17
N LEU A 229 2.28 2.81 -22.92
CA LEU A 229 3.06 1.62 -23.24
C LEU A 229 3.23 1.45 -24.74
N PRO A 230 4.38 0.97 -25.24
CA PRO A 230 4.50 0.47 -26.59
C PRO A 230 3.60 -0.76 -26.79
N THR A 231 3.37 -1.15 -28.03
CA THR A 231 2.42 -2.22 -28.37
C THR A 231 2.83 -3.61 -27.91
N ASP A 232 4.10 -3.80 -27.63
CA ASP A 232 4.75 -5.04 -27.20
C ASP A 232 5.07 -5.08 -25.70
N ALA A 233 4.64 -4.08 -24.94
CA ALA A 233 4.80 -4.03 -23.47
C ALA A 233 3.47 -4.22 -22.75
N GLY A 234 3.53 -4.94 -21.64
CA GLY A 234 2.41 -5.26 -20.78
C GLY A 234 2.68 -5.05 -19.30
N TRP A 235 1.98 -5.80 -18.48
CA TRP A 235 2.16 -5.79 -17.02
C TRP A 235 3.56 -6.26 -16.58
N PRO A 236 4.20 -7.27 -17.23
CA PRO A 236 5.55 -7.70 -16.85
C PRO A 236 6.58 -6.57 -16.92
N GLU A 237 6.61 -5.86 -18.06
CA GLU A 237 7.54 -4.75 -18.28
C GLU A 237 7.22 -3.58 -17.34
N LEU A 238 5.93 -3.29 -17.14
CA LEU A 238 5.47 -2.22 -16.27
C LEU A 238 5.86 -2.47 -14.81
N LEU A 239 5.62 -3.69 -14.30
CA LEU A 239 6.04 -4.07 -12.95
C LEU A 239 7.57 -4.07 -12.82
N THR A 240 8.31 -4.61 -13.79
CA THR A 240 9.78 -4.60 -13.77
C THR A 240 10.35 -3.18 -13.71
N ALA A 241 9.73 -2.23 -14.41
CA ALA A 241 10.20 -0.85 -14.44
C ALA A 241 9.84 -0.06 -13.17
N ALA A 242 8.63 -0.25 -12.63
CA ALA A 242 8.08 0.62 -11.59
C ALA A 242 8.20 0.04 -10.17
N PHE A 243 8.25 -1.30 -10.01
CA PHE A 243 8.25 -1.94 -8.69
C PHE A 243 9.65 -1.96 -8.04
N PRO A 244 9.73 -1.85 -6.69
CA PRO A 244 8.66 -1.44 -5.79
C PRO A 244 8.33 0.07 -5.93
N PRO A 245 7.14 0.52 -5.43
CA PRO A 245 6.70 1.90 -5.58
C PRO A 245 7.73 2.92 -5.07
N GLY A 246 8.00 3.95 -5.88
CA GLY A 246 9.01 4.97 -5.55
C GLY A 246 8.70 5.76 -4.29
N SER A 247 7.41 6.04 -4.04
CA SER A 247 6.94 6.83 -2.90
C SER A 247 7.21 6.19 -1.52
N VAL A 248 7.45 4.88 -1.50
CA VAL A 248 7.69 4.08 -0.28
C VAL A 248 9.09 3.45 -0.24
N THR A 249 9.97 3.84 -1.15
CA THR A 249 11.38 3.42 -1.19
C THR A 249 12.32 4.59 -0.93
N GLY A 250 12.65 5.36 -1.94
CA GLY A 250 13.53 6.53 -1.86
C GLY A 250 14.27 6.79 -3.16
N ALA A 251 15.11 7.79 -3.16
CA ALA A 251 15.81 8.27 -4.34
C ALA A 251 17.32 8.45 -4.07
N PRO A 252 18.22 7.87 -4.90
CA PRO A 252 17.98 6.88 -5.95
C PRO A 252 17.46 5.54 -5.40
N LYS A 253 16.53 4.89 -6.12
CA LYS A 253 15.83 3.67 -5.66
C LYS A 253 16.77 2.54 -5.24
N SER A 254 17.79 2.24 -6.05
CA SER A 254 18.73 1.15 -5.77
C SER A 254 19.57 1.37 -4.50
N SER A 255 19.97 2.61 -4.22
CA SER A 255 20.68 2.97 -2.99
C SER A 255 19.75 2.91 -1.77
N ALA A 256 18.52 3.43 -1.92
CA ALA A 256 17.53 3.38 -0.86
C ALA A 256 17.18 1.94 -0.46
N LEU A 257 16.99 1.03 -1.43
CA LEU A 257 16.70 -0.38 -1.15
C LEU A 257 17.81 -1.07 -0.35
N ARG A 258 19.09 -0.79 -0.64
CA ARG A 258 20.22 -1.34 0.15
C ARG A 258 20.22 -0.83 1.59
N ILE A 259 19.91 0.45 1.78
CA ILE A 259 19.84 1.05 3.12
C ILE A 259 18.66 0.48 3.92
N ILE A 260 17.50 0.32 3.29
CA ILE A 260 16.31 -0.29 3.88
C ILE A 260 16.63 -1.72 4.36
N ASP A 261 17.21 -2.56 3.49
CA ASP A 261 17.61 -3.93 3.80
C ASP A 261 18.58 -4.02 4.99
N ALA A 262 19.49 -3.06 5.11
CA ALA A 262 20.46 -3.00 6.19
C ALA A 262 19.89 -2.52 7.53
N LEU A 263 18.77 -1.80 7.55
CA LEU A 263 18.22 -1.16 8.75
C LEU A 263 16.96 -1.83 9.29
N GLU A 264 16.12 -2.39 8.41
CA GLU A 264 14.87 -3.01 8.82
C GLU A 264 15.07 -4.47 9.24
N THR A 265 14.48 -4.84 10.38
CA THR A 265 14.71 -6.17 11.00
C THR A 265 13.62 -7.19 10.69
N ALA A 266 12.58 -6.79 9.98
CA ALA A 266 11.49 -7.65 9.55
C ALA A 266 11.12 -7.36 8.09
N PRO A 267 10.69 -8.36 7.31
CA PRO A 267 10.20 -8.15 5.96
C PRO A 267 8.94 -7.28 6.00
N ARG A 268 8.80 -6.42 5.00
CA ARG A 268 7.61 -5.57 4.85
C ARG A 268 6.38 -6.36 4.40
N GLY A 269 6.59 -7.44 3.64
CA GLY A 269 5.53 -8.24 3.04
C GLY A 269 4.61 -7.41 2.12
N PRO A 270 3.28 -7.51 2.25
CA PRO A 270 2.35 -6.69 1.47
C PRO A 270 2.45 -5.18 1.72
N TYR A 271 2.99 -4.77 2.88
CA TYR A 271 3.21 -3.36 3.17
C TYR A 271 4.27 -2.77 2.24
N CYS A 272 3.98 -1.62 1.63
CA CYS A 272 4.80 -0.99 0.59
C CYS A 272 4.90 -1.78 -0.72
N GLY A 273 4.14 -2.84 -0.87
CA GLY A 273 3.99 -3.58 -2.11
C GLY A 273 2.93 -3.01 -3.04
N GLY A 274 2.47 -3.83 -4.00
CA GLY A 274 1.40 -3.49 -4.95
C GLY A 274 0.19 -4.39 -4.73
N ILE A 275 -1.00 -3.83 -4.49
CA ILE A 275 -2.20 -4.60 -4.17
C ILE A 275 -3.37 -4.10 -5.02
N GLY A 276 -4.08 -4.99 -5.69
CA GLY A 276 -5.23 -4.57 -6.48
C GLY A 276 -5.79 -5.64 -7.41
N TRP A 277 -6.14 -5.24 -8.61
CA TRP A 277 -6.81 -6.09 -9.59
C TRP A 277 -6.43 -5.76 -11.02
N VAL A 278 -6.57 -6.74 -11.92
CA VAL A 278 -6.46 -6.60 -13.37
C VAL A 278 -7.63 -7.33 -14.02
N ASP A 279 -8.32 -6.67 -14.92
CA ASP A 279 -9.33 -7.23 -15.82
C ASP A 279 -8.70 -7.31 -17.22
N ALA A 280 -8.09 -8.46 -17.49
CA ALA A 280 -7.33 -8.70 -18.72
C ALA A 280 -8.22 -8.63 -19.97
N ASP A 281 -9.47 -9.08 -19.86
CA ASP A 281 -10.43 -9.04 -20.98
C ASP A 281 -10.78 -7.60 -21.40
N ARG A 282 -10.71 -6.65 -20.44
CA ARG A 282 -10.97 -5.24 -20.71
C ARG A 282 -9.70 -4.41 -20.91
N GLY A 283 -8.53 -5.01 -20.71
CA GLY A 283 -7.25 -4.31 -20.74
C GLY A 283 -7.16 -3.21 -19.68
N THR A 284 -7.76 -3.42 -18.51
CA THR A 284 -7.77 -2.44 -17.40
C THR A 284 -7.25 -3.07 -16.12
N GLY A 285 -6.62 -2.26 -15.28
CA GLY A 285 -6.19 -2.72 -13.96
C GLY A 285 -5.77 -1.56 -13.07
N GLU A 286 -5.78 -1.83 -11.77
CA GLU A 286 -5.45 -0.85 -10.75
C GLU A 286 -4.74 -1.53 -9.59
N LEU A 287 -3.53 -1.09 -9.29
CA LEU A 287 -2.73 -1.51 -8.15
C LEU A 287 -2.50 -0.30 -7.25
N ALA A 288 -2.85 -0.43 -5.99
CA ALA A 288 -2.53 0.54 -4.96
C ALA A 288 -1.16 0.27 -4.34
N VAL A 289 -0.52 1.29 -3.77
CA VAL A 289 0.59 1.12 -2.85
C VAL A 289 0.08 0.44 -1.59
N GLY A 290 0.71 -0.62 -1.12
CA GLY A 290 0.30 -1.39 0.05
C GLY A 290 0.53 -0.66 1.38
N ILE A 291 0.02 0.57 1.53
CA ILE A 291 0.02 1.32 2.80
C ILE A 291 -1.37 1.29 3.44
N ARG A 292 -1.44 1.51 4.75
CA ARG A 292 -2.69 1.33 5.53
C ARG A 292 -3.26 -0.08 5.32
N THR A 293 -2.36 -1.06 5.32
CA THR A 293 -2.63 -2.44 4.93
C THR A 293 -2.32 -3.38 6.08
N PHE A 294 -3.26 -4.27 6.35
CA PHE A 294 -3.13 -5.39 7.28
C PHE A 294 -3.00 -6.69 6.52
N TRP A 295 -2.29 -7.64 7.10
CA TRP A 295 -2.27 -9.01 6.58
C TRP A 295 -2.18 -10.01 7.72
N ILE A 296 -2.78 -11.18 7.49
CA ILE A 296 -2.70 -12.30 8.43
C ILE A 296 -1.69 -13.31 7.90
N ASP A 297 -0.73 -13.65 8.73
CA ASP A 297 0.13 -14.81 8.51
C ASP A 297 -0.40 -15.98 9.35
N ARG A 298 -0.97 -16.95 8.67
CA ARG A 298 -1.55 -18.12 9.34
C ARG A 298 -0.49 -19.08 9.88
N ALA A 299 0.75 -18.99 9.43
CA ALA A 299 1.83 -19.86 9.89
C ALA A 299 2.18 -19.60 11.37
N ASP A 300 2.08 -18.33 11.80
CA ASP A 300 2.37 -17.93 13.17
C ASP A 300 1.13 -17.33 13.90
N GLY A 301 -0.01 -17.20 13.21
CA GLY A 301 -1.25 -16.68 13.79
C GLY A 301 -1.22 -15.19 14.08
N MET A 302 -0.43 -14.42 13.35
CA MET A 302 -0.24 -12.99 13.61
C MET A 302 -0.97 -12.14 12.58
N LEU A 303 -1.65 -11.12 13.06
CA LEU A 303 -2.09 -9.96 12.27
C LEU A 303 -0.95 -8.94 12.26
N ARG A 304 -0.58 -8.49 11.07
CA ARG A 304 0.49 -7.52 10.89
C ARG A 304 0.01 -6.25 10.22
N PHE A 305 0.71 -5.17 10.50
CA PHE A 305 0.48 -3.83 9.95
C PHE A 305 1.81 -3.10 9.81
N GLY A 306 2.06 -2.50 8.65
CA GLY A 306 3.27 -1.71 8.41
C GLY A 306 3.03 -0.21 8.62
N THR A 307 4.03 0.49 9.16
CA THR A 307 4.07 1.95 9.26
C THR A 307 5.49 2.46 9.07
N GLY A 308 5.65 3.68 8.55
CA GLY A 308 6.96 4.26 8.30
C GLY A 308 6.88 5.70 7.83
N ALA A 309 8.05 6.27 7.60
CA ALA A 309 8.20 7.64 7.12
C ALA A 309 9.36 7.78 6.12
N GLY A 310 9.25 8.75 5.23
CA GLY A 310 10.33 9.13 4.31
C GLY A 310 11.32 10.03 5.02
N ILE A 311 12.54 9.54 5.22
CA ILE A 311 13.60 10.25 5.93
C ILE A 311 14.40 11.10 4.96
N THR A 312 14.44 12.40 5.23
CA THR A 312 15.18 13.40 4.50
C THR A 312 16.27 14.04 5.37
N TRP A 313 17.07 14.94 4.81
CA TRP A 313 18.07 15.69 5.58
C TRP A 313 17.48 16.44 6.78
N GLY A 314 16.29 17.02 6.60
CA GLY A 314 15.57 17.79 7.63
C GLY A 314 14.80 16.98 8.66
N SER A 315 14.78 15.64 8.54
CA SER A 315 14.03 14.77 9.45
C SER A 315 14.54 14.83 10.88
N ASP A 316 13.62 15.07 11.84
CA ASP A 316 13.87 14.94 13.27
C ASP A 316 13.55 13.51 13.73
N PRO A 317 14.50 12.74 14.30
CA PRO A 317 14.28 11.33 14.64
C PRO A 317 13.05 11.08 15.53
N GLU A 318 12.83 11.94 16.52
CA GLU A 318 11.68 11.83 17.41
C GLU A 318 10.37 12.25 16.73
N GLY A 319 10.45 13.21 15.82
CA GLY A 319 9.34 13.64 14.98
C GLY A 319 8.88 12.50 14.06
N GLU A 320 9.83 11.84 13.38
CA GLU A 320 9.54 10.71 12.49
C GLU A 320 8.96 9.51 13.25
N TRP A 321 9.49 9.20 14.45
CA TRP A 321 8.89 8.18 15.31
C TRP A 321 7.43 8.50 15.62
N ARG A 322 7.14 9.73 16.09
CA ARG A 322 5.76 10.17 16.41
C ARG A 322 4.84 10.12 15.18
N GLU A 323 5.37 10.42 13.99
CA GLU A 323 4.61 10.31 12.75
C GLU A 323 4.19 8.86 12.47
N THR A 324 5.09 7.87 12.68
CA THR A 324 4.72 6.46 12.52
C THR A 324 3.65 6.01 13.52
N GLU A 325 3.71 6.49 14.77
CA GLU A 325 2.68 6.23 15.77
C GLU A 325 1.32 6.82 15.35
N LEU A 326 1.33 8.08 14.91
CA LEU A 326 0.12 8.76 14.48
C LEU A 326 -0.55 8.08 13.28
N LYS A 327 0.25 7.65 12.28
CA LYS A 327 -0.23 6.92 11.09
C LYS A 327 -0.87 5.59 11.46
N ALA A 328 -0.39 4.91 12.48
CA ALA A 328 -0.87 3.60 12.92
C ALA A 328 -2.08 3.69 13.86
N SER A 329 -2.13 4.67 14.75
CA SER A 329 -3.01 4.71 15.93
C SER A 329 -4.49 4.43 15.62
N ARG A 330 -5.08 5.15 14.67
CA ARG A 330 -6.50 4.98 14.30
C ARG A 330 -6.77 3.61 13.67
N LEU A 331 -5.89 3.15 12.81
CA LEU A 331 -6.05 1.88 12.10
C LEU A 331 -5.93 0.69 13.06
N LEU A 332 -4.97 0.75 13.98
CA LEU A 332 -4.82 -0.25 15.04
C LEU A 332 -6.02 -0.26 15.98
N ALA A 333 -6.56 0.91 16.34
CA ALA A 333 -7.77 1.00 17.15
C ALA A 333 -8.97 0.34 16.48
N VAL A 334 -9.15 0.54 15.16
CA VAL A 334 -10.19 -0.15 14.37
C VAL A 334 -9.95 -1.65 14.36
N ALA A 335 -8.72 -2.10 14.08
CA ALA A 335 -8.35 -3.51 14.03
C ALA A 335 -8.48 -4.20 15.39
N SER A 336 -8.31 -3.48 16.49
CA SER A 336 -8.47 -3.98 17.87
C SER A 336 -9.91 -3.92 18.38
N GLY A 337 -10.88 -3.43 17.56
CA GLY A 337 -12.26 -3.25 18.01
C GLY A 337 -12.45 -2.15 19.06
N ALA A 338 -11.44 -1.32 19.28
CA ALA A 338 -11.46 -0.22 20.25
C ALA A 338 -11.96 1.11 19.68
N TYR A 339 -12.44 1.09 18.44
CA TYR A 339 -12.98 2.26 17.74
C TYR A 339 -14.47 2.10 17.52
N ASP A 340 -15.27 3.01 18.11
CA ASP A 340 -16.70 3.06 17.83
C ASP A 340 -16.93 3.68 16.44
N VAL A 341 -17.23 2.82 15.46
CA VAL A 341 -17.55 3.23 14.08
C VAL A 341 -18.91 3.92 13.95
N SER A 342 -19.69 4.02 15.02
CA SER A 342 -21.02 4.65 15.01
C SER A 342 -20.99 6.13 15.44
N GLY A 343 -19.91 6.67 15.97
CA GLY A 343 -19.91 8.06 16.42
C GLY A 343 -18.64 8.69 17.01
N GLY A 344 -17.48 8.07 16.90
CA GLY A 344 -16.23 8.66 17.42
C GLY A 344 -15.49 7.78 18.40
N ALA A 345 -14.27 8.18 18.78
CA ALA A 345 -13.44 7.42 19.73
C ALA A 345 -14.18 7.21 21.04
N LEU A 346 -14.21 5.96 21.51
CA LEU A 346 -14.54 5.66 22.91
C LEU A 346 -13.45 6.29 23.79
N SER A 347 -13.86 7.09 24.73
CA SER A 347 -13.02 7.85 25.68
C SER A 347 -12.10 6.97 26.50
#